data_5f646463e3ef2dcc228d7dfde97613df
#
_entry.id   5f646463e3ef2dcc228d7dfde97613df
#
_cell.length_a   1.000
_cell.length_b   1.000
_cell.length_c   1.000
_cell.angle_alpha   90.00
_cell.angle_beta   90.00
_cell.angle_gamma   90.00
#
_symmetry.space_group_name_H-M   'P 1'
#
loop_
_entity.id
_entity.type
_entity.pdbx_description
1 polymer ?
#
loop_
_entity_poly.entity_id
_entity_poly.type
_entity_poly.pdbx_seq_one_letter_code
_entity_poly.pdbx_strand_id
1 'polypeptide(L)'
;MNALLRILSIPAQLLAKVPGLSPFVKVLSTTVGQKILMAVTGLSLCGFLVAHLAGNLKLYAGEQAFNDYAHALHSLGPLLAAAETGLFATFVLHIGLAISTTAMNRVARKREYAVKETKQGLFILPNGGASNWMMLTGLLILAFLVTHILDMKLKANPGVDYSAAMNADKVVDN
;
A
#
# COMPACT_ATOMS: atom_id res chain seq x y z
N MET A 1 -19.70 -4.20 -22.76
CA MET A 1 -18.76 -3.44 -21.92
C MET A 1 -19.48 -3.12 -20.63
N ASN A 2 -19.17 -3.88 -19.55
CA ASN A 2 -19.95 -3.92 -18.31
C ASN A 2 -19.93 -2.59 -17.57
N ALA A 3 -21.02 -2.25 -16.87
CA ALA A 3 -21.19 -1.01 -16.11
C ALA A 3 -20.01 -0.74 -15.15
N LEU A 4 -19.39 -1.76 -14.57
CA LEU A 4 -18.20 -1.67 -13.73
C LEU A 4 -16.99 -1.09 -14.46
N LEU A 5 -16.78 -1.45 -15.73
CA LEU A 5 -15.66 -0.87 -16.52
C LEU A 5 -15.93 0.59 -16.89
N ARG A 6 -17.20 1.00 -17.02
CA ARG A 6 -17.57 2.40 -17.20
C ARG A 6 -17.32 3.23 -15.94
N ILE A 7 -17.67 2.72 -14.76
CA ILE A 7 -17.44 3.41 -13.49
C ILE A 7 -15.94 3.59 -13.21
N LEU A 8 -15.11 2.59 -13.52
CA LEU A 8 -13.65 2.67 -13.38
C LEU A 8 -12.99 3.58 -14.44
N SER A 9 -13.64 3.83 -15.58
CA SER A 9 -13.12 4.72 -16.64
C SER A 9 -13.47 6.18 -16.45
N ILE A 10 -14.49 6.51 -15.65
CA ILE A 10 -14.90 7.90 -15.40
C ILE A 10 -13.78 8.75 -14.78
N PRO A 11 -13.08 8.30 -13.71
CA PRO A 11 -11.98 9.09 -13.16
C PRO A 11 -10.81 9.24 -14.15
N ALA A 12 -10.53 8.23 -14.98
CA ALA A 12 -9.49 8.31 -15.99
C ALA A 12 -9.82 9.36 -17.08
N GLN A 13 -11.08 9.46 -17.50
CA GLN A 13 -11.50 10.47 -18.49
C GLN A 13 -11.45 11.89 -17.94
N LEU A 14 -11.76 12.07 -16.66
CA LEU A 14 -11.65 13.38 -15.99
C LEU A 14 -10.18 13.79 -15.83
N LEU A 15 -9.32 12.87 -15.42
CA LEU A 15 -7.88 13.10 -15.29
C LEU A 15 -7.20 13.35 -16.64
N ALA A 16 -7.71 12.79 -17.74
CA ALA A 16 -7.18 13.04 -19.09
C ALA A 16 -7.33 14.49 -19.55
N LYS A 17 -8.24 15.26 -18.94
CA LYS A 17 -8.43 16.68 -19.25
C LYS A 17 -7.42 17.60 -18.56
N VAL A 18 -6.64 17.09 -17.61
CA VAL A 18 -5.60 17.87 -16.92
C VAL A 18 -4.36 17.91 -17.79
N PRO A 19 -3.85 19.11 -18.15
CA PRO A 19 -2.63 19.25 -18.96
C PRO A 19 -1.46 18.52 -18.29
N GLY A 20 -0.73 17.73 -19.08
CA GLY A 20 0.42 16.93 -18.61
C GLY A 20 0.09 15.56 -18.02
N LEU A 21 -1.16 15.27 -17.65
CA LEU A 21 -1.56 13.96 -17.12
C LEU A 21 -1.93 12.93 -18.22
N SER A 22 -2.10 13.38 -19.47
CA SER A 22 -2.57 12.52 -20.55
C SER A 22 -1.71 11.27 -20.81
N PRO A 23 -0.36 11.29 -20.75
CA PRO A 23 0.45 10.08 -20.93
C PRO A 23 0.25 9.09 -19.77
N PHE A 24 0.13 9.56 -18.54
CA PHE A 24 -0.15 8.72 -17.36
C PHE A 24 -1.51 8.04 -17.45
N VAL A 25 -2.53 8.79 -17.88
CA VAL A 25 -3.89 8.24 -18.09
C VAL A 25 -3.88 7.18 -19.21
N LYS A 26 -3.12 7.38 -20.28
CA LYS A 26 -2.96 6.37 -21.32
C LYS A 26 -2.35 5.07 -20.78
N VAL A 27 -1.31 5.18 -19.96
CA VAL A 27 -0.70 4.02 -19.29
C VAL A 27 -1.72 3.30 -18.40
N LEU A 28 -2.45 4.04 -17.56
CA LEU A 28 -3.50 3.49 -16.69
C LEU A 28 -4.65 2.84 -17.46
N SER A 29 -4.90 3.25 -18.70
CA SER A 29 -5.98 2.68 -19.53
C SER A 29 -5.62 1.33 -20.15
N THR A 30 -4.33 0.92 -20.13
CA THR A 30 -3.88 -0.36 -20.68
C THR A 30 -3.66 -1.40 -19.58
N THR A 31 -3.96 -2.67 -19.87
CA THR A 31 -3.75 -3.78 -18.92
C THR A 31 -2.27 -3.97 -18.58
N VAL A 32 -1.38 -3.76 -19.54
CA VAL A 32 0.07 -3.86 -19.35
C VAL A 32 0.56 -2.71 -18.48
N GLY A 33 0.12 -1.49 -18.77
CA GLY A 33 0.49 -0.30 -17.98
C GLY A 33 0.06 -0.41 -16.52
N GLN A 34 -1.16 -0.91 -16.27
CA GLN A 34 -1.64 -1.14 -14.90
C GLN A 34 -0.77 -2.17 -14.16
N LYS A 35 -0.34 -3.25 -14.83
CA LYS A 35 0.53 -4.26 -14.21
C LYS A 35 1.93 -3.71 -13.91
N ILE A 36 2.48 -2.89 -14.80
CA ILE A 36 3.77 -2.20 -14.56
C ILE A 36 3.64 -1.26 -13.37
N LEU A 37 2.60 -0.42 -13.33
CA LEU A 37 2.38 0.49 -12.21
C LEU A 37 2.13 -0.25 -10.89
N MET A 38 1.42 -1.37 -10.93
CA MET A 38 1.23 -2.22 -9.75
C MET A 38 2.56 -2.80 -9.26
N ALA A 39 3.45 -3.21 -10.15
CA ALA A 39 4.80 -3.68 -9.79
C ALA A 39 5.65 -2.56 -9.18
N VAL A 40 5.65 -1.37 -9.79
CA VAL A 40 6.41 -0.20 -9.31
C VAL A 40 5.91 0.26 -7.95
N THR A 41 4.58 0.41 -7.78
CA THR A 41 4.00 0.79 -6.49
C THR A 41 4.26 -0.28 -5.41
N GLY A 42 4.13 -1.55 -5.75
CA GLY A 42 4.43 -2.65 -4.84
C GLY A 42 5.90 -2.66 -4.40
N LEU A 43 6.83 -2.45 -5.33
CA LEU A 43 8.26 -2.36 -5.02
C LEU A 43 8.58 -1.14 -4.14
N SER A 44 7.93 -0.01 -4.39
CA SER A 44 8.06 1.20 -3.55
C SER A 44 7.57 0.95 -2.12
N LEU A 45 6.44 0.25 -1.96
CA LEU A 45 5.92 -0.13 -0.64
C LEU A 45 6.85 -1.13 0.06
N CYS A 46 7.42 -2.10 -0.65
CA CYS A 46 8.44 -3.00 -0.09
C CYS A 46 9.69 -2.24 0.38
N GLY A 47 10.17 -1.26 -0.40
CA GLY A 47 11.28 -0.40 0.00
C GLY A 47 10.97 0.40 1.26
N PHE A 48 9.76 0.95 1.37
CA PHE A 48 9.29 1.60 2.59
C PHE A 48 9.28 0.63 3.79
N LEU A 49 8.77 -0.60 3.63
CA LEU A 49 8.75 -1.59 4.73
C LEU A 49 10.15 -1.90 5.25
N VAL A 50 11.16 -1.99 4.38
CA VAL A 50 12.56 -2.19 4.78
C VAL A 50 13.07 -0.99 5.59
N ALA A 51 12.83 0.23 5.12
CA ALA A 51 13.22 1.45 5.83
C ALA A 51 12.48 1.58 7.17
N HIS A 52 11.18 1.28 7.19
CA HIS A 52 10.34 1.30 8.38
C HIS A 52 10.80 0.28 9.42
N LEU A 53 11.12 -0.94 9.00
CA LEU A 53 11.71 -1.95 9.86
C LEU A 53 13.05 -1.50 10.44
N ALA A 54 13.94 -0.95 9.61
CA ALA A 54 15.24 -0.44 10.06
C ALA A 54 15.09 0.66 11.12
N GLY A 55 14.11 1.56 10.97
CA GLY A 55 13.78 2.56 12.00
C GLY A 55 13.30 1.93 13.30
N ASN A 56 12.36 0.97 13.22
CA ASN A 56 11.84 0.28 14.41
C ASN A 56 12.90 -0.56 15.13
N LEU A 57 13.88 -1.11 14.41
CA LEU A 57 15.00 -1.83 15.03
C LEU A 57 15.90 -0.95 15.92
N LYS A 58 15.81 0.39 15.81
CA LYS A 58 16.50 1.30 16.72
C LYS A 58 16.04 1.16 18.18
N LEU A 59 14.81 0.68 18.41
CA LEU A 59 14.33 0.37 19.77
C LEU A 59 15.23 -0.63 20.50
N TYR A 60 15.79 -1.59 19.80
CA TYR A 60 16.71 -2.59 20.39
C TYR A 60 18.07 -2.00 20.70
N ALA A 61 18.46 -0.86 20.13
CA ALA A 61 19.68 -0.14 20.45
C ALA A 61 19.50 0.79 21.65
N GLY A 62 18.29 0.87 22.22
CA GLY A 62 17.96 1.66 23.40
C GLY A 62 17.11 2.90 23.08
N GLU A 63 16.49 3.43 24.12
CA GLU A 63 15.55 4.55 24.04
C GLU A 63 16.19 5.79 23.37
N GLN A 64 17.41 6.15 23.77
CA GLN A 64 18.12 7.30 23.20
C GLN A 64 18.32 7.15 21.69
N ALA A 65 18.74 5.97 21.21
CA ALA A 65 18.98 5.74 19.78
C ALA A 65 17.68 5.83 18.95
N PHE A 66 16.55 5.41 19.53
CA PHE A 66 15.24 5.55 18.90
C PHE A 66 14.78 7.00 18.87
N ASN A 67 14.91 7.73 19.98
CA ASN A 67 14.52 9.13 20.09
C ASN A 67 15.35 10.02 19.15
N ASP A 68 16.67 9.81 19.07
CA ASP A 68 17.55 10.53 18.14
C ASP A 68 17.13 10.30 16.68
N TYR A 69 16.78 9.06 16.33
CA TYR A 69 16.25 8.72 15.00
C TYR A 69 14.93 9.41 14.72
N ALA A 70 13.99 9.37 15.65
CA ALA A 70 12.68 10.00 15.52
C ALA A 70 12.83 11.52 15.37
N HIS A 71 13.67 12.15 16.19
CA HIS A 71 13.98 13.58 16.12
C HIS A 71 14.62 13.96 14.77
N ALA A 72 15.59 13.18 14.29
CA ALA A 72 16.20 13.40 12.98
C ALA A 72 15.17 13.30 11.85
N LEU A 73 14.22 12.37 11.94
CA LEU A 73 13.15 12.20 10.95
C LEU A 73 12.18 13.39 10.97
N HIS A 74 11.77 13.85 12.16
CA HIS A 74 10.90 15.02 12.33
C HIS A 74 11.57 16.32 11.88
N SER A 75 12.89 16.46 12.03
CA SER A 75 13.65 17.63 11.57
C SER A 75 13.59 17.85 10.05
N LEU A 76 13.18 16.85 9.28
CA LEU A 76 12.92 16.99 7.84
C LEU A 76 11.70 17.89 7.54
N GLY A 77 10.84 18.16 8.51
CA GLY A 77 9.72 19.09 8.39
C GLY A 77 8.80 18.80 7.18
N PRO A 78 8.65 19.77 6.24
CA PRO A 78 7.77 19.59 5.09
C PRO A 78 8.12 18.41 4.18
N LEU A 79 9.39 18.00 4.14
CA LEU A 79 9.82 16.85 3.35
C LEU A 79 9.25 15.55 3.91
N LEU A 80 9.18 15.41 5.24
CA LEU A 80 8.55 14.28 5.89
C LEU A 80 7.06 14.21 5.54
N ALA A 81 6.35 15.34 5.63
CA ALA A 81 4.93 15.42 5.27
C ALA A 81 4.68 15.06 3.79
N ALA A 82 5.55 15.49 2.89
CA ALA A 82 5.50 15.14 1.48
C ALA A 82 5.73 13.63 1.26
N ALA A 83 6.69 13.03 1.97
CA ALA A 83 6.98 11.60 1.91
C ALA A 83 5.80 10.76 2.43
N GLU A 84 5.19 11.15 3.56
CA GLU A 84 4.01 10.49 4.13
C GLU A 84 2.82 10.56 3.17
N THR A 85 2.56 11.73 2.60
CA THR A 85 1.48 11.93 1.62
C THR A 85 1.70 11.10 0.35
N GLY A 86 2.94 11.08 -0.15
CA GLY A 86 3.33 10.28 -1.31
C GLY A 86 3.20 8.78 -1.06
N LEU A 87 3.58 8.32 0.13
CA LEU A 87 3.41 6.93 0.54
C LEU A 87 1.93 6.54 0.60
N PHE A 88 1.09 7.37 1.22
CA PHE A 88 -0.36 7.14 1.28
C PHE A 88 -0.99 7.10 -0.11
N ALA A 89 -0.63 8.04 -0.99
CA ALA A 89 -1.10 8.06 -2.37
C ALA A 89 -0.66 6.81 -3.14
N THR A 90 0.59 6.36 -2.95
CA THR A 90 1.11 5.13 -3.55
C THR A 90 0.33 3.91 -3.08
N PHE A 91 -0.01 3.85 -1.80
CA PHE A 91 -0.78 2.76 -1.23
C PHE A 91 -2.21 2.71 -1.79
N VAL A 92 -2.91 3.84 -1.85
CA VAL A 92 -4.26 3.93 -2.42
C VAL A 92 -4.25 3.54 -3.91
N LEU A 93 -3.24 4.02 -4.66
CA LEU A 93 -3.06 3.66 -6.06
C LEU A 93 -2.81 2.14 -6.22
N HIS A 94 -1.96 1.55 -5.37
CA HIS A 94 -1.67 0.12 -5.41
C HIS A 94 -2.92 -0.73 -5.19
N ILE A 95 -3.76 -0.38 -4.21
CA ILE A 95 -5.05 -1.06 -3.96
C ILE A 95 -5.98 -0.91 -5.17
N GLY A 96 -6.12 0.29 -5.70
CA GLY A 96 -6.96 0.54 -6.87
C GLY A 96 -6.54 -0.30 -8.08
N LEU A 97 -5.24 -0.38 -8.33
CA LEU A 97 -4.66 -1.21 -9.38
C LEU A 97 -4.87 -2.72 -9.12
N ALA A 98 -4.74 -3.17 -7.86
CA ALA A 98 -4.97 -4.57 -7.49
C ALA A 98 -6.43 -4.98 -7.74
N ILE A 99 -7.39 -4.14 -7.37
CA ILE A 99 -8.82 -4.36 -7.63
C ILE A 99 -9.10 -4.37 -9.13
N SER A 100 -8.61 -3.36 -9.85
CA SER A 100 -8.82 -3.20 -11.30
C SER A 100 -8.25 -4.39 -12.08
N THR A 101 -7.00 -4.76 -11.84
CA THR A 101 -6.35 -5.88 -12.55
C THR A 101 -7.00 -7.21 -12.20
N THR A 102 -7.43 -7.41 -10.97
CA THR A 102 -8.17 -8.62 -10.57
C THR A 102 -9.52 -8.72 -11.29
N ALA A 103 -10.27 -7.61 -11.35
CA ALA A 103 -11.54 -7.55 -12.06
C ALA A 103 -11.37 -7.85 -13.56
N MET A 104 -10.36 -7.21 -14.20
CA MET A 104 -10.06 -7.45 -15.61
C MET A 104 -9.65 -8.91 -15.87
N ASN A 105 -8.82 -9.49 -15.03
CA ASN A 105 -8.40 -10.88 -15.16
C ASN A 105 -9.59 -11.86 -15.03
N ARG A 106 -10.55 -11.58 -14.14
CA ARG A 106 -11.77 -12.38 -13.99
C ARG A 106 -12.67 -12.29 -15.22
N VAL A 107 -12.85 -11.09 -15.78
CA VAL A 107 -13.67 -10.88 -17.00
C VAL A 107 -13.02 -11.49 -18.24
N ALA A 108 -11.69 -11.40 -18.36
CA ALA A 108 -10.96 -11.99 -19.49
C ALA A 108 -10.98 -13.52 -19.47
N ARG A 109 -11.19 -14.15 -18.33
CA ARG A 109 -11.25 -15.61 -18.18
C ARG A 109 -12.64 -16.13 -18.53
N LYS A 110 -12.82 -16.57 -19.77
CA LYS A 110 -14.11 -17.13 -20.25
C LYS A 110 -14.35 -18.57 -19.84
N ARG A 111 -13.31 -19.35 -19.53
CA ARG A 111 -13.38 -20.75 -19.10
C ARG A 111 -12.39 -21.00 -17.96
N GLU A 112 -12.74 -21.88 -17.04
CA GLU A 112 -11.80 -22.35 -16.03
C GLU A 112 -10.77 -23.29 -16.66
N TYR A 113 -9.58 -23.36 -16.06
CA TYR A 113 -8.57 -24.31 -16.49
C TYR A 113 -9.04 -25.74 -16.16
N ALA A 114 -8.97 -26.64 -17.13
CA ALA A 114 -9.29 -28.05 -16.93
C ALA A 114 -8.33 -28.71 -15.93
N VAL A 115 -7.08 -28.24 -15.90
CA VAL A 115 -6.05 -28.68 -14.95
C VAL A 115 -5.45 -27.44 -14.28
N LYS A 116 -5.52 -27.40 -12.95
CA LYS A 116 -4.91 -26.34 -12.13
C LYS A 116 -3.59 -26.86 -11.56
N GLU A 117 -2.56 -26.94 -12.40
CA GLU A 117 -1.22 -27.27 -11.94
C GLU A 117 -0.38 -26.01 -11.75
N THR A 118 0.28 -25.91 -10.62
CA THR A 118 1.29 -24.89 -10.37
C THR A 118 2.67 -25.49 -10.57
N LYS A 119 3.49 -24.89 -11.43
CA LYS A 119 4.88 -25.29 -11.65
C LYS A 119 5.76 -25.11 -10.40
N GLN A 120 5.32 -24.32 -9.45
CA GLN A 120 5.99 -24.13 -8.19
C GLN A 120 5.38 -25.09 -7.17
N GLY A 121 5.99 -26.25 -7.02
CA GLY A 121 5.72 -27.21 -5.95
C GLY A 121 6.17 -26.66 -4.60
N LEU A 122 5.60 -25.57 -4.14
CA LEU A 122 5.82 -25.12 -2.79
C LEU A 122 4.92 -25.93 -1.85
N PHE A 123 5.52 -26.68 -1.03
CA PHE A 123 5.11 -27.80 -0.19
C PHE A 123 3.95 -27.52 0.77
N ILE A 124 3.45 -26.29 0.90
CA ILE A 124 2.66 -25.90 2.07
C ILE A 124 1.23 -25.47 1.72
N LEU A 125 0.91 -25.14 0.47
CA LEU A 125 -0.40 -24.62 0.11
C LEU A 125 -1.09 -25.48 -0.94
N PRO A 126 -2.15 -26.20 -0.58
CA PRO A 126 -2.98 -26.88 -1.57
C PRO A 126 -3.56 -25.89 -2.57
N ASN A 127 -3.55 -26.27 -3.84
CA ASN A 127 -4.19 -25.53 -4.95
C ASN A 127 -3.49 -24.29 -5.50
N GLY A 128 -2.16 -24.24 -5.49
CA GLY A 128 -1.47 -23.23 -6.26
C GLY A 128 -0.66 -22.27 -5.40
N GLY A 129 0.49 -21.85 -5.91
CA GLY A 129 1.46 -21.02 -5.24
C GLY A 129 0.93 -19.66 -4.75
N ALA A 130 1.84 -18.81 -4.30
CA ALA A 130 1.57 -17.50 -3.70
C ALA A 130 0.54 -16.64 -4.47
N SER A 131 0.44 -16.81 -5.81
CA SER A 131 -0.50 -16.05 -6.65
C SER A 131 -1.98 -16.25 -6.31
N ASN A 132 -2.39 -17.42 -5.78
CA ASN A 132 -3.77 -17.68 -5.41
C ASN A 132 -4.15 -17.06 -4.06
N TRP A 133 -3.14 -16.78 -3.23
CA TRP A 133 -3.33 -16.23 -1.90
C TRP A 133 -3.10 -14.72 -1.82
N MET A 134 -2.63 -14.09 -2.92
CA MET A 134 -2.31 -12.65 -2.94
C MET A 134 -3.49 -11.77 -2.51
N MET A 135 -4.72 -12.09 -2.93
CA MET A 135 -5.89 -11.30 -2.53
C MET A 135 -6.17 -11.43 -1.03
N LEU A 136 -6.11 -12.64 -0.49
CA LEU A 136 -6.34 -12.87 0.94
C LEU A 136 -5.26 -12.21 1.78
N THR A 137 -3.99 -12.42 1.45
CA THR A 137 -2.86 -11.80 2.18
C THR A 137 -2.90 -10.28 2.06
N GLY A 138 -3.27 -9.74 0.90
CA GLY A 138 -3.48 -8.29 0.72
C GLY A 138 -4.59 -7.73 1.61
N LEU A 139 -5.70 -8.45 1.77
CA LEU A 139 -6.78 -8.04 2.68
C LEU A 139 -6.35 -8.09 4.15
N LEU A 140 -5.57 -9.10 4.55
CA LEU A 140 -5.03 -9.19 5.91
C LEU A 140 -4.06 -8.05 6.20
N ILE A 141 -3.18 -7.72 5.25
CA ILE A 141 -2.26 -6.59 5.36
C ILE A 141 -3.04 -5.27 5.44
N LEU A 142 -4.10 -5.11 4.63
CA LEU A 142 -4.96 -3.92 4.68
C LEU A 142 -5.63 -3.77 6.04
N ALA A 143 -6.20 -4.84 6.60
CA ALA A 143 -6.81 -4.83 7.93
C ALA A 143 -5.79 -4.45 9.01
N PHE A 144 -4.59 -5.05 8.97
CA PHE A 144 -3.50 -4.68 9.86
C PHE A 144 -3.10 -3.20 9.69
N LEU A 145 -2.98 -2.72 8.46
CA LEU A 145 -2.58 -1.33 8.20
C LEU A 145 -3.59 -0.32 8.75
N VAL A 146 -4.89 -0.62 8.64
CA VAL A 146 -5.94 0.24 9.21
C VAL A 146 -5.76 0.35 10.73
N THR A 147 -5.63 -0.77 11.44
CA THR A 147 -5.41 -0.76 12.89
C THR A 147 -4.08 -0.10 13.25
N HIS A 148 -3.01 -0.36 12.50
CA HIS A 148 -1.70 0.24 12.71
C HIS A 148 -1.73 1.77 12.59
N ILE A 149 -2.40 2.31 11.56
CA ILE A 149 -2.54 3.77 11.40
C ILE A 149 -3.41 4.36 12.52
N LEU A 150 -4.50 3.69 12.90
CA LEU A 150 -5.35 4.13 13.99
C LEU A 150 -4.58 4.20 15.32
N ASP A 151 -3.72 3.22 15.59
CA ASP A 151 -2.94 3.15 16.83
C ASP A 151 -1.76 4.13 16.82
N MET A 152 -0.94 4.09 15.77
CA MET A 152 0.38 4.75 15.77
C MET A 152 0.32 6.20 15.27
N LYS A 153 -0.53 6.48 14.28
CA LYS A 153 -0.60 7.83 13.69
C LYS A 153 -1.74 8.68 14.25
N LEU A 154 -2.95 8.09 14.33
CA LEU A 154 -4.15 8.83 14.72
C LEU A 154 -4.43 8.74 16.23
N LYS A 155 -3.81 7.79 16.93
CA LYS A 155 -4.04 7.55 18.37
C LYS A 155 -5.55 7.46 18.69
N ALA A 156 -6.30 6.82 17.81
CA ALA A 156 -7.78 6.83 17.79
C ALA A 156 -8.42 5.46 18.05
N ASN A 157 -7.67 4.45 18.49
CA ASN A 157 -8.22 3.15 18.80
C ASN A 157 -8.96 3.21 20.14
N PRO A 158 -10.29 2.94 20.19
CA PRO A 158 -11.09 3.13 21.40
C PRO A 158 -10.71 2.19 22.55
N GLY A 159 -9.92 1.16 22.34
CA GLY A 159 -9.44 0.23 23.37
C GLY A 159 -8.10 0.58 23.99
N VAL A 160 -7.44 1.67 23.59
CA VAL A 160 -6.08 2.00 24.01
C VAL A 160 -6.04 3.37 24.68
N ASP A 161 -5.39 3.43 25.86
CA ASP A 161 -5.09 4.70 26.52
C ASP A 161 -3.78 5.30 25.97
N TYR A 162 -3.90 6.40 25.25
CA TYR A 162 -2.77 7.12 24.67
C TYR A 162 -2.27 8.29 25.50
N SER A 163 -2.77 8.48 26.73
CA SER A 163 -2.46 9.65 27.58
C SER A 163 -0.96 9.80 27.82
N ALA A 164 -0.26 8.72 28.08
CA ALA A 164 1.18 8.71 28.30
C ALA A 164 1.96 9.12 27.03
N ALA A 165 1.58 8.59 25.87
CA ALA A 165 2.20 8.91 24.59
C ALA A 165 1.96 10.37 24.16
N MET A 166 0.74 10.89 24.39
CA MET A 166 0.43 12.30 24.09
C MET A 166 1.17 13.30 25.01
N ASN A 167 1.45 12.90 26.24
CA ASN A 167 2.24 13.72 27.17
C ASN A 167 3.72 13.72 26.80
N ALA A 168 4.25 12.59 26.31
CA ALA A 168 5.62 12.51 25.82
C ALA A 168 5.85 13.40 24.58
N ASP A 169 4.90 13.45 23.65
CA ASP A 169 4.98 14.31 22.46
C ASP A 169 5.06 15.82 22.85
N LYS A 170 4.30 16.25 23.88
CA LYS A 170 4.34 17.64 24.38
C LYS A 170 5.66 18.04 25.02
N VAL A 171 6.43 17.09 25.53
CA VAL A 171 7.76 17.34 26.13
C VAL A 171 8.83 17.53 25.04
N VAL A 172 8.64 16.94 23.86
CA VAL A 172 9.58 17.04 22.74
C VAL A 172 9.41 18.37 21.96
N ASP A 173 8.20 18.98 22.01
CA ASP A 173 7.87 20.22 21.29
C ASP A 173 8.22 21.50 22.11
N ASN A 174 8.70 21.39 23.34
CA ASN A 174 9.20 22.48 24.18
C ASN A 174 10.72 22.45 24.32
#